data_d7533b0daf3a37989bae0b7fbf82b303
#
_entry.id   d7533b0daf3a37989bae0b7fbf82b303
#
_cell.length_a   1.000
_cell.length_b   1.000
_cell.length_c   1.000
_cell.angle_alpha   90.00
_cell.angle_beta   90.00
_cell.angle_gamma   90.00
#
_symmetry.space_group_name_H-M   'P 1'
#
loop_
_entity.id
_entity.type
_entity.pdbx_description
1 polymer ?
#
loop_
_entity_poly.entity_id
_entity_poly.type
_entity_poly.pdbx_seq_one_letter_code
_entity_poly.pdbx_strand_id
1 'polypeptide(L)'
;MNFTYINASTGTSEKFPNKTITHFLHTHLEEFGDTEEDIQKCIDYVLNPNKGGQIIIGTNEDKIVGIVILNNTGMKDYIPENILVYIAINNSQRGKGYGKKLMEKAISSVDGNIALHVEPNNPAKALYEKLGFTNKYLEMRLIK
;
A
#
# COMPACT_ATOMS: atom_id res chain seq x y z
N MET A 1 8.84 -15.06 5.65
CA MET A 1 7.82 -14.02 5.88
C MET A 1 6.46 -14.56 5.45
N ASN A 2 5.46 -14.40 6.29
CA ASN A 2 4.08 -14.80 5.99
C ASN A 2 3.28 -13.59 5.55
N PHE A 3 2.22 -13.81 4.75
CA PHE A 3 1.39 -12.73 4.22
C PHE A 3 -0.08 -12.97 4.54
N THR A 4 -0.75 -11.91 4.99
CA THR A 4 -2.19 -11.90 5.25
C THR A 4 -2.84 -10.91 4.30
N TYR A 5 -3.93 -11.32 3.65
CA TYR A 5 -4.66 -10.51 2.68
C TYR A 5 -5.99 -10.09 3.28
N ILE A 6 -6.29 -8.78 3.21
CA ILE A 6 -7.55 -8.19 3.69
C ILE A 6 -8.17 -7.44 2.52
N ASN A 7 -9.44 -7.69 2.25
CA ASN A 7 -10.20 -7.07 1.18
C ASN A 7 -11.69 -7.10 1.50
N ALA A 8 -12.53 -6.64 0.56
CA ALA A 8 -13.98 -6.61 0.78
C ALA A 8 -14.57 -8.01 1.01
N SER A 9 -13.99 -9.06 0.41
CA SER A 9 -14.46 -10.43 0.59
C SER A 9 -14.12 -11.02 1.95
N THR A 10 -12.93 -10.70 2.47
CA THR A 10 -12.50 -11.19 3.79
C THR A 10 -13.10 -10.40 4.93
N GLY A 11 -13.39 -9.11 4.71
CA GLY A 11 -13.71 -8.17 5.77
C GLY A 11 -12.50 -7.87 6.66
N THR A 12 -12.77 -7.22 7.79
CA THR A 12 -11.74 -6.87 8.77
C THR A 12 -11.09 -8.12 9.39
N SER A 13 -9.85 -7.98 9.84
CA SER A 13 -9.11 -9.05 10.50
C SER A 13 -9.13 -8.86 12.03
N GLU A 14 -9.42 -9.91 12.75
CA GLU A 14 -9.32 -9.89 14.22
C GLU A 14 -7.88 -9.79 14.67
N LYS A 15 -6.97 -10.47 13.97
CA LYS A 15 -5.54 -10.47 14.28
C LYS A 15 -4.89 -9.12 13.98
N PHE A 16 -5.35 -8.45 12.92
CA PHE A 16 -4.83 -7.15 12.49
C PHE A 16 -5.99 -6.16 12.32
N PRO A 17 -6.56 -5.66 13.43
CA PRO A 17 -7.65 -4.69 13.35
C PRO A 17 -7.24 -3.44 12.58
N ASN A 18 -8.20 -2.74 12.00
CA ASN A 18 -7.93 -1.51 11.24
C ASN A 18 -7.05 -0.52 12.01
N LYS A 19 -7.28 -0.38 13.30
CA LYS A 19 -6.52 0.54 14.15
C LYS A 19 -5.04 0.17 14.23
N THR A 20 -4.73 -1.12 14.25
CA THR A 20 -3.35 -1.61 14.19
C THR A 20 -2.70 -1.26 12.87
N ILE A 21 -3.43 -1.40 11.76
CA ILE A 21 -2.96 -1.08 10.41
C ILE A 21 -2.69 0.41 10.28
N THR A 22 -3.64 1.26 10.69
CA THR A 22 -3.47 2.72 10.62
C THR A 22 -2.30 3.19 11.45
N HIS A 23 -2.14 2.67 12.65
CA HIS A 23 -1.05 3.04 13.54
C HIS A 23 0.31 2.63 12.96
N PHE A 24 0.40 1.41 12.43
CA PHE A 24 1.64 0.93 11.79
C PHE A 24 2.04 1.83 10.63
N LEU A 25 1.12 2.10 9.72
CA LEU A 25 1.40 2.92 8.55
C LEU A 25 1.75 4.35 8.95
N HIS A 26 0.99 4.95 9.86
CA HIS A 26 1.28 6.30 10.35
C HIS A 26 2.69 6.38 10.93
N THR A 27 3.07 5.40 11.74
CA THR A 27 4.39 5.38 12.38
C THR A 27 5.53 5.19 11.38
N HIS A 28 5.39 4.22 10.47
CA HIS A 28 6.51 3.79 9.63
C HIS A 28 6.59 4.47 8.27
N LEU A 29 5.56 5.19 7.84
CA LEU A 29 5.65 6.08 6.66
C LEU A 29 6.40 7.37 6.99
N GLU A 30 6.46 7.74 8.26
CA GLU A 30 7.16 8.92 8.73
C GLU A 30 6.66 10.19 8.01
N GLU A 31 7.57 11.00 7.44
CA GLU A 31 7.24 12.23 6.72
C GLU A 31 6.48 12.00 5.41
N PHE A 32 6.51 10.78 4.86
CA PHE A 32 5.87 10.45 3.58
C PHE A 32 4.45 9.91 3.73
N GLY A 33 3.91 9.90 4.94
CA GLY A 33 2.59 9.35 5.22
C GLY A 33 1.52 10.43 5.40
N ASP A 34 0.38 9.96 5.86
CA ASP A 34 -0.80 10.76 6.14
C ASP A 34 -1.23 10.58 7.59
N THR A 35 -2.27 11.30 7.99
CA THR A 35 -2.88 11.13 9.31
C THR A 35 -3.52 9.74 9.45
N GLU A 36 -3.67 9.25 10.67
CA GLU A 36 -4.37 7.97 10.88
C GLU A 36 -5.80 8.03 10.37
N GLU A 37 -6.46 9.20 10.45
CA GLU A 37 -7.80 9.41 9.93
C GLU A 37 -7.86 9.20 8.41
N ASP A 38 -6.92 9.77 7.66
CA ASP A 38 -6.87 9.60 6.20
C ASP A 38 -6.50 8.17 5.80
N ILE A 39 -5.60 7.54 6.54
CA ILE A 39 -5.26 6.14 6.30
C ILE A 39 -6.48 5.25 6.53
N GLN A 40 -7.29 5.54 7.56
CA GLN A 40 -8.53 4.80 7.80
C GLN A 40 -9.50 4.93 6.64
N LYS A 41 -9.61 6.09 6.02
CA LYS A 41 -10.44 6.29 4.81
C LYS A 41 -9.99 5.37 3.68
N CYS A 42 -8.69 5.19 3.52
CA CYS A 42 -8.13 4.29 2.51
C CYS A 42 -8.48 2.83 2.82
N ILE A 43 -8.45 2.43 4.08
CA ILE A 43 -8.86 1.09 4.51
C ILE A 43 -10.36 0.89 4.26
N ASP A 44 -11.19 1.86 4.60
CA ASP A 44 -12.64 1.81 4.36
C ASP A 44 -12.95 1.64 2.87
N TYR A 45 -12.18 2.28 2.01
CA TYR A 45 -12.28 2.13 0.56
C TYR A 45 -12.04 0.68 0.13
N VAL A 46 -10.98 0.06 0.64
CA VAL A 46 -10.66 -1.35 0.34
C VAL A 46 -11.79 -2.28 0.76
N LEU A 47 -12.36 -2.04 1.93
CA LEU A 47 -13.40 -2.90 2.50
C LEU A 47 -14.79 -2.69 1.88
N ASN A 48 -14.97 -1.61 1.13
CA ASN A 48 -16.23 -1.32 0.45
C ASN A 48 -16.37 -2.21 -0.79
N PRO A 49 -17.39 -3.10 -0.86
CA PRO A 49 -17.54 -4.03 -2.00
C PRO A 49 -17.82 -3.33 -3.34
N ASN A 50 -18.26 -2.06 -3.32
CA ASN A 50 -18.47 -1.28 -4.54
C ASN A 50 -17.21 -0.55 -5.00
N LYS A 51 -16.14 -0.59 -4.23
CA LYS A 51 -14.86 0.06 -4.51
C LYS A 51 -13.76 -1.00 -4.53
N GLY A 52 -13.23 -1.34 -3.38
CA GLY A 52 -12.32 -2.48 -3.27
C GLY A 52 -10.85 -2.13 -3.40
N GLY A 53 -10.08 -3.15 -3.28
CA GLY A 53 -8.62 -3.11 -3.29
C GLY A 53 -8.04 -4.27 -2.52
N GLN A 54 -6.84 -4.09 -2.00
CA GLN A 54 -6.14 -5.13 -1.26
C GLN A 54 -5.25 -4.51 -0.18
N ILE A 55 -5.30 -5.08 1.00
CA ILE A 55 -4.32 -4.81 2.06
C ILE A 55 -3.52 -6.09 2.24
N ILE A 56 -2.20 -5.98 2.21
CA ILE A 56 -1.32 -7.12 2.43
C ILE A 56 -0.42 -6.80 3.61
N ILE A 57 -0.44 -7.69 4.60
CA ILE A 57 0.38 -7.57 5.80
C ILE A 57 1.43 -8.67 5.79
N GLY A 58 2.69 -8.27 5.80
CA GLY A 58 3.81 -9.19 5.92
C GLY A 58 4.25 -9.31 7.38
N THR A 59 4.44 -10.53 7.84
CA THR A 59 4.83 -10.81 9.23
C THR A 59 6.00 -11.77 9.31
N ASN A 60 6.80 -11.61 10.35
CA ASN A 60 7.79 -12.59 10.79
C ASN A 60 7.50 -12.89 12.27
N GLU A 61 7.36 -14.17 12.60
CA GLU A 61 7.07 -14.59 13.99
C GLU A 61 5.89 -13.80 14.58
N ASP A 62 4.82 -13.67 13.80
CA ASP A 62 3.58 -12.94 14.14
C ASP A 62 3.73 -11.43 14.37
N LYS A 63 4.91 -10.87 14.11
CA LYS A 63 5.13 -9.42 14.17
C LYS A 63 5.05 -8.82 12.79
N ILE A 64 4.40 -7.67 12.68
CA ILE A 64 4.25 -6.96 11.40
C ILE A 64 5.61 -6.41 10.96
N VAL A 65 6.02 -6.82 9.77
CA VAL A 65 7.25 -6.33 9.11
C VAL A 65 6.92 -5.20 8.14
N GLY A 66 5.78 -5.30 7.46
CA GLY A 66 5.37 -4.29 6.49
C GLY A 66 3.92 -4.45 6.09
N ILE A 67 3.36 -3.36 5.57
CA ILE A 67 1.97 -3.30 5.08
C ILE A 67 1.95 -2.54 3.76
N VAL A 68 1.16 -3.02 2.80
CA VAL A 68 0.87 -2.32 1.55
C VAL A 68 -0.63 -2.27 1.34
N ILE A 69 -1.12 -1.13 0.84
CA ILE A 69 -2.54 -0.95 0.50
C ILE A 69 -2.65 -0.50 -0.96
N LEU A 70 -3.49 -1.22 -1.72
CA LEU A 70 -3.90 -0.84 -3.06
C LEU A 70 -5.40 -0.55 -3.04
N ASN A 71 -5.81 0.47 -3.81
CA ASN A 71 -7.22 0.75 -4.07
C ASN A 71 -7.52 0.45 -5.53
N ASN A 72 -8.70 -0.11 -5.81
CA ASN A 72 -9.20 -0.24 -7.16
C ASN A 72 -9.69 1.13 -7.63
N THR A 73 -9.31 1.54 -8.84
CA THR A 73 -9.74 2.85 -9.36
C THR A 73 -11.16 2.83 -9.94
N GLY A 74 -11.65 1.65 -10.29
CA GLY A 74 -12.92 1.50 -10.99
C GLY A 74 -12.83 1.85 -12.48
N MET A 75 -11.63 2.12 -12.97
CA MET A 75 -11.36 2.48 -14.37
C MET A 75 -10.43 1.43 -14.98
N LYS A 76 -10.30 1.43 -16.29
CA LYS A 76 -9.35 0.55 -16.97
C LYS A 76 -8.90 1.15 -18.30
N ASP A 77 -7.82 0.61 -18.84
CA ASP A 77 -7.20 0.97 -20.11
C ASP A 77 -6.58 2.37 -20.09
N TYR A 78 -7.37 3.42 -20.03
CA TYR A 78 -6.91 4.82 -20.05
C TYR A 78 -6.41 5.34 -18.68
N ILE A 79 -6.80 4.69 -17.59
CA ILE A 79 -6.30 4.92 -16.24
C ILE A 79 -5.95 3.56 -15.66
N PRO A 80 -4.83 3.40 -14.95
CA PRO A 80 -4.50 2.12 -14.31
C PRO A 80 -5.63 1.63 -13.41
N GLU A 81 -5.87 0.34 -13.44
CA GLU A 81 -6.93 -0.32 -12.70
C GLU A 81 -6.75 -0.22 -11.19
N ASN A 82 -5.50 -0.07 -10.75
CA ASN A 82 -5.14 -0.04 -9.34
C ASN A 82 -4.24 1.14 -9.04
N ILE A 83 -4.35 1.66 -7.82
CA ILE A 83 -3.39 2.61 -7.28
C ILE A 83 -2.83 2.06 -5.97
N LEU A 84 -1.51 2.00 -5.87
CA LEU A 84 -0.83 1.68 -4.62
C LEU A 84 -0.77 2.97 -3.81
N VAL A 85 -1.48 2.99 -2.69
CA VAL A 85 -1.62 4.20 -1.88
C VAL A 85 -0.55 4.29 -0.81
N TYR A 86 -0.34 3.21 -0.08
CA TYR A 86 0.64 3.15 1.01
C TYR A 86 1.45 1.87 0.95
N ILE A 87 2.74 1.98 1.21
CA ILE A 87 3.61 0.86 1.55
C ILE A 87 4.60 1.34 2.60
N ALA A 88 4.72 0.59 3.67
CA ALA A 88 5.71 0.87 4.71
C ALA A 88 6.30 -0.42 5.25
N ILE A 89 7.59 -0.38 5.50
CA ILE A 89 8.31 -1.43 6.21
C ILE A 89 8.66 -0.88 7.60
N ASN A 90 8.52 -1.72 8.62
CA ASN A 90 8.92 -1.37 9.98
C ASN A 90 10.35 -0.79 9.91
N ASN A 91 10.53 0.41 10.46
CA ASN A 91 11.80 1.12 10.32
C ASN A 91 12.99 0.36 10.92
N SER A 92 12.77 -0.53 11.88
CA SER A 92 13.81 -1.41 12.43
C SER A 92 14.15 -2.59 11.53
N GLN A 93 13.37 -2.85 10.47
CA GLN A 93 13.51 -3.99 9.57
C GLN A 93 13.91 -3.59 8.15
N ARG A 94 14.27 -2.35 7.93
CA ARG A 94 14.69 -1.86 6.60
C ARG A 94 16.04 -2.44 6.18
N GLY A 95 16.28 -2.43 4.87
CA GLY A 95 17.55 -2.90 4.30
C GLY A 95 17.68 -4.43 4.22
N LYS A 96 16.60 -5.18 4.40
CA LYS A 96 16.58 -6.64 4.38
C LYS A 96 15.82 -7.24 3.18
N GLY A 97 15.39 -6.40 2.24
CA GLY A 97 14.65 -6.85 1.05
C GLY A 97 13.16 -7.11 1.27
N TYR A 98 12.60 -6.75 2.40
CA TYR A 98 11.18 -6.96 2.69
C TYR A 98 10.27 -6.10 1.82
N GLY A 99 10.69 -4.89 1.50
CA GLY A 99 9.94 -4.00 0.61
C GLY A 99 9.73 -4.63 -0.77
N LYS A 100 10.77 -5.23 -1.33
CA LYS A 100 10.68 -5.93 -2.61
C LYS A 100 9.72 -7.11 -2.54
N LYS A 101 9.83 -7.93 -1.50
CA LYS A 101 8.94 -9.09 -1.31
C LYS A 101 7.48 -8.66 -1.19
N LEU A 102 7.21 -7.61 -0.44
CA LEU A 102 5.86 -7.11 -0.23
C LEU A 102 5.31 -6.52 -1.54
N MET A 103 6.12 -5.78 -2.30
CA MET A 103 5.73 -5.26 -3.60
C MET A 103 5.42 -6.36 -4.60
N GLU A 104 6.22 -7.42 -4.63
CA GLU A 104 5.97 -8.55 -5.51
C GLU A 104 4.62 -9.22 -5.20
N LYS A 105 4.28 -9.35 -3.92
CA LYS A 105 2.98 -9.85 -3.50
C LYS A 105 1.84 -8.90 -3.89
N ALA A 106 2.05 -7.59 -3.75
CA ALA A 106 1.08 -6.59 -4.16
C ALA A 106 0.79 -6.69 -5.65
N ILE A 107 1.84 -6.74 -6.47
CA ILE A 107 1.73 -6.82 -7.93
C ILE A 107 0.98 -8.09 -8.34
N SER A 108 1.28 -9.23 -7.72
CA SER A 108 0.65 -10.50 -8.05
C SER A 108 -0.78 -10.63 -7.53
N SER A 109 -1.19 -9.80 -6.57
CA SER A 109 -2.50 -9.92 -5.90
C SER A 109 -3.64 -9.21 -6.63
N VAL A 110 -3.34 -8.39 -7.63
CA VAL A 110 -4.33 -7.59 -8.37
C VAL A 110 -4.18 -7.79 -9.87
N ASP A 111 -5.29 -7.59 -10.58
CA ASP A 111 -5.29 -7.60 -12.04
C ASP A 111 -5.10 -6.17 -12.56
N GLY A 112 -4.48 -6.06 -13.73
CA GLY A 112 -4.31 -4.79 -14.40
C GLY A 112 -3.07 -4.02 -13.95
N ASN A 113 -2.99 -2.79 -14.42
CA ASN A 113 -1.86 -1.91 -14.18
C ASN A 113 -1.94 -1.25 -12.82
N ILE A 114 -0.79 -0.81 -12.31
CA ILE A 114 -0.69 -0.18 -11.00
C ILE A 114 0.01 1.17 -11.16
N ALA A 115 -0.63 2.22 -10.69
CA ALA A 115 -0.01 3.54 -10.55
C ALA A 115 0.33 3.79 -9.08
N LEU A 116 1.26 4.67 -8.82
CA LEU A 116 1.56 5.17 -7.48
C LEU A 116 2.05 6.60 -7.56
N HIS A 117 1.91 7.32 -6.45
CA HIS A 117 2.51 8.63 -6.27
C HIS A 117 3.71 8.49 -5.33
N VAL A 118 4.82 9.11 -5.69
CA VAL A 118 6.03 9.07 -4.86
C VAL A 118 6.70 10.45 -4.92
N GLU A 119 7.04 10.99 -3.75
CA GLU A 119 7.77 12.25 -3.70
C GLU A 119 9.20 12.03 -4.21
N PRO A 120 9.79 13.02 -4.93
CA PRO A 120 11.11 12.84 -5.54
C PRO A 120 12.22 12.48 -4.55
N ASN A 121 12.10 12.91 -3.30
CA ASN A 121 13.08 12.65 -2.24
C ASN A 121 12.81 11.37 -1.44
N ASN A 122 11.77 10.62 -1.80
CA ASN A 122 11.45 9.38 -1.11
C ASN A 122 12.40 8.27 -1.60
N PRO A 123 13.18 7.63 -0.73
CA PRO A 123 14.10 6.56 -1.14
C PRO A 123 13.42 5.34 -1.75
N ALA A 124 12.13 5.13 -1.49
CA ALA A 124 11.36 4.04 -2.10
C ALA A 124 11.26 4.14 -3.63
N LYS A 125 11.47 5.34 -4.19
CA LYS A 125 11.46 5.54 -5.65
C LYS A 125 12.41 4.58 -6.37
N ALA A 126 13.60 4.35 -5.82
CA ALA A 126 14.58 3.45 -6.40
C ALA A 126 14.06 1.99 -6.45
N LEU A 127 13.33 1.55 -5.43
CA LEU A 127 12.72 0.22 -5.41
C LEU A 127 11.65 0.10 -6.50
N TYR A 128 10.82 1.11 -6.65
CA TYR A 128 9.77 1.10 -7.67
C TYR A 128 10.36 1.01 -9.09
N GLU A 129 11.41 1.78 -9.35
CA GLU A 129 12.09 1.75 -10.65
C GLU A 129 12.69 0.36 -10.94
N LYS A 130 13.29 -0.29 -9.94
CA LYS A 130 13.82 -1.65 -10.07
C LYS A 130 12.75 -2.68 -10.39
N LEU A 131 11.52 -2.44 -9.93
CA LEU A 131 10.39 -3.33 -10.19
C LEU A 131 9.69 -3.05 -11.54
N GLY A 132 10.16 -2.04 -12.28
CA GLY A 132 9.63 -1.73 -13.60
C GLY A 132 8.67 -0.55 -13.64
N PHE A 133 8.47 0.15 -12.54
CA PHE A 133 7.69 1.40 -12.55
C PHE A 133 8.46 2.49 -13.28
N THR A 134 7.76 3.25 -14.11
CA THR A 134 8.34 4.37 -14.84
C THR A 134 7.66 5.67 -14.44
N ASN A 135 8.42 6.77 -14.46
CA ASN A 135 7.90 8.09 -14.17
C ASN A 135 7.26 8.67 -15.44
N LYS A 136 6.03 8.23 -15.73
CA LYS A 136 5.33 8.61 -16.96
C LYS A 136 4.71 10.00 -16.88
N TYR A 137 4.20 10.39 -15.69
CA TYR A 137 3.51 11.65 -15.48
C TYR A 137 4.01 12.35 -14.23
N LEU A 138 3.86 13.67 -14.20
CA LEU A 138 4.01 14.46 -12.98
C LEU A 138 2.66 14.59 -12.31
N GLU A 139 2.59 14.42 -11.00
CA GLU A 139 1.39 14.69 -10.23
C GLU A 139 1.32 16.20 -9.95
N MET A 140 0.23 16.83 -10.34
CA MET A 140 -0.05 18.25 -10.06
C MET A 140 -1.32 18.32 -9.25
N ARG A 141 -1.32 19.15 -8.21
CA ARG A 141 -2.44 19.21 -7.27
C ARG A 141 -2.83 20.64 -6.98
N LEU A 142 -4.13 20.93 -7.11
CA LEU A 142 -4.71 22.20 -6.70
C LEU A 142 -5.48 21.97 -5.39
N ILE A 143 -5.05 22.66 -4.34
CA ILE A 143 -5.74 22.65 -3.05
C ILE A 143 -6.69 23.84 -3.02
N LYS A 144 -7.97 23.59 -2.86
CA LYS A 144 -8.99 24.63 -2.82
C LYS A 144 -9.35 25.05 -1.40
#